data_28e3e77047f1d40f7d006b8704482a63
#
_entry.id   28e3e77047f1d40f7d006b8704482a63
#
_cell.length_a   1.000
_cell.length_b   1.000
_cell.length_c   1.000
_cell.angle_alpha   90.00
_cell.angle_beta   90.00
_cell.angle_gamma   90.00
#
_symmetry.space_group_name_H-M   'P 1'
#
loop_
_entity.id
_entity.type
_entity.pdbx_description
1 polymer ?
#
loop_
_entity_poly.entity_id
_entity_poly.type
_entity_poly.pdbx_seq_one_letter_code
_entity_poly.pdbx_strand_id
1 'polypeptide(L)'
;LGLSFFKEFFQHAFTPYVSLPKGLPMIVHWDGHELAQWDAVHQAAAGALQQAWDYGSTLKLLGVPVLRARVMDQGQQVIQVQFIVRKWGKFGAVALCTRGPIWSKPLTPEAESEVYKALKKTLPLKGIRFMAVTPEVPEGQVHGLHPMRRIMSGMSTVKLDISRPVTELRAQFEGRWRSSLVSAEASDLTVHRVGTNEGQYRWLLDHEAQQRIDKHLEGLPIPFFDVYVQSRKQPAKNILTLRSDLGRDRLAAMMFLIHGEAATYQVGWTSDQGRDLHAHHLILWHAIQELQSKGIRVLDLGGVNTVRSAGVARFKMRTGGQVLTLAGTYI
;
A
#
# COMPACT_ATOMS: atom_id res chain seq x y z
N LEU A 1 25.81 3.25 8.36
CA LEU A 1 25.45 4.18 7.26
C LEU A 1 24.06 3.93 6.64
N GLY A 2 23.28 2.95 7.13
CA GLY A 2 21.96 2.57 6.62
C GLY A 2 20.75 3.25 7.31
N LEU A 3 20.96 4.27 8.11
CA LEU A 3 19.93 4.93 8.92
C LEU A 3 19.46 6.29 8.35
N SER A 4 20.02 6.75 7.22
CA SER A 4 19.83 8.15 6.80
C SER A 4 18.47 8.41 6.12
N PHE A 5 18.01 7.60 5.19
CA PHE A 5 16.78 7.90 4.43
C PHE A 5 15.50 7.47 5.16
N PHE A 6 15.53 6.34 5.88
CA PHE A 6 14.42 6.04 6.81
C PHE A 6 14.39 7.04 7.97
N LYS A 7 15.53 7.64 8.33
CA LYS A 7 15.50 8.85 9.17
C LYS A 7 14.75 9.99 8.48
N GLU A 8 14.88 10.23 7.20
CA GLU A 8 14.12 11.28 6.51
C GLU A 8 12.65 10.92 6.28
N PHE A 9 12.32 9.67 5.97
CA PHE A 9 10.93 9.19 5.94
C PHE A 9 10.29 9.17 7.34
N PHE A 10 11.10 8.98 8.39
CA PHE A 10 10.73 9.12 9.81
C PHE A 10 11.39 10.36 10.47
N GLN A 11 12.15 11.20 9.77
CA GLN A 11 12.61 12.50 10.25
C GLN A 11 11.45 13.48 10.46
N HIS A 12 10.24 13.14 10.03
CA HIS A 12 9.06 13.79 10.61
C HIS A 12 8.95 13.60 12.14
N ALA A 13 9.70 12.66 12.73
CA ALA A 13 9.82 12.57 14.19
C ALA A 13 10.67 13.69 14.82
N PHE A 14 11.47 14.43 14.05
CA PHE A 14 12.31 15.53 14.51
C PHE A 14 12.01 16.86 13.83
N THR A 15 11.06 16.92 12.89
CA THR A 15 10.51 18.19 12.44
C THR A 15 9.71 18.80 13.60
N PRO A 16 9.92 20.06 13.99
CA PRO A 16 9.13 20.64 15.07
C PRO A 16 7.65 20.56 14.72
N TYR A 17 6.86 19.93 15.60
CA TYR A 17 5.41 19.88 15.47
C TYR A 17 4.84 21.28 15.33
N VAL A 18 4.04 21.51 14.30
CA VAL A 18 3.35 22.78 14.12
C VAL A 18 2.09 22.78 14.96
N SER A 19 2.04 23.63 15.98
CA SER A 19 0.80 23.93 16.69
C SER A 19 -0.09 24.78 15.77
N LEU A 20 -1.37 24.42 15.65
CA LEU A 20 -2.32 25.24 14.92
C LEU A 20 -2.72 26.44 15.78
N PRO A 21 -2.76 27.68 15.23
CA PRO A 21 -3.23 28.85 15.97
C PRO A 21 -4.67 28.64 16.45
N LYS A 22 -4.95 28.99 17.69
CA LYS A 22 -6.32 28.98 18.23
C LYS A 22 -7.13 30.09 17.55
N GLY A 23 -8.20 29.74 16.83
CA GLY A 23 -9.16 30.78 16.45
C GLY A 23 -9.93 30.64 15.14
N LEU A 24 -9.47 29.89 14.14
CA LEU A 24 -10.24 29.67 12.93
C LEU A 24 -10.63 28.18 12.81
N PRO A 25 -11.90 27.87 12.45
CA PRO A 25 -12.32 26.49 12.32
C PRO A 25 -11.64 25.82 11.12
N MET A 26 -11.20 24.58 11.31
CA MET A 26 -10.78 23.74 10.19
C MET A 26 -11.94 23.53 9.22
N ILE A 27 -11.70 23.68 7.94
CA ILE A 27 -12.69 23.47 6.89
C ILE A 27 -12.46 22.10 6.27
N VAL A 28 -13.51 21.26 6.28
CA VAL A 28 -13.46 19.95 5.65
C VAL A 28 -14.23 20.02 4.32
N HIS A 29 -13.50 19.80 3.24
CA HIS A 29 -14.09 19.67 1.91
C HIS A 29 -14.28 18.19 1.58
N TRP A 30 -15.55 17.79 1.43
CA TRP A 30 -15.93 16.44 1.04
C TRP A 30 -16.18 16.38 -0.46
N ASP A 31 -15.58 15.41 -1.15
CA ASP A 31 -15.68 15.18 -2.60
C ASP A 31 -15.30 16.43 -3.46
N GLY A 32 -15.52 16.38 -4.77
CA GLY A 32 -15.20 17.50 -5.66
C GLY A 32 -13.69 17.78 -5.82
N HIS A 33 -12.83 16.81 -5.49
CA HIS A 33 -11.39 16.97 -5.59
C HIS A 33 -10.90 16.66 -7.00
N GLU A 34 -9.87 17.39 -7.41
CA GLU A 34 -9.20 17.14 -8.68
C GLU A 34 -8.15 16.03 -8.55
N LEU A 35 -8.12 15.14 -9.54
CA LEU A 35 -7.19 14.01 -9.61
C LEU A 35 -5.73 14.47 -9.49
N ALA A 36 -5.33 15.50 -10.24
CA ALA A 36 -3.94 15.97 -10.25
C ALA A 36 -3.48 16.47 -8.88
N GLN A 37 -4.34 17.19 -8.16
CA GLN A 37 -4.03 17.70 -6.81
C GLN A 37 -3.93 16.54 -5.81
N TRP A 38 -4.83 15.55 -5.91
CA TRP A 38 -4.77 14.36 -5.06
C TRP A 38 -3.49 13.58 -5.27
N ASP A 39 -3.16 13.34 -6.54
CA ASP A 39 -1.96 12.58 -6.91
C ASP A 39 -0.68 13.27 -6.45
N ALA A 40 -0.59 14.60 -6.56
CA ALA A 40 0.60 15.34 -6.12
C ALA A 40 0.90 15.12 -4.63
N VAL A 41 -0.11 15.20 -3.77
CA VAL A 41 0.05 14.97 -2.32
C VAL A 41 0.32 13.48 -2.02
N HIS A 42 -0.38 12.58 -2.70
CA HIS A 42 -0.17 11.13 -2.54
C HIS A 42 1.25 10.73 -2.96
N GLN A 43 1.73 11.25 -4.07
CA GLN A 43 3.07 10.98 -4.60
C GLN A 43 4.16 11.53 -3.67
N ALA A 44 4.06 12.78 -3.24
CA ALA A 44 5.03 13.40 -2.34
C ALA A 44 5.21 12.62 -1.02
N ALA A 45 4.11 12.04 -0.52
CA ALA A 45 4.11 11.23 0.69
C ALA A 45 4.49 9.76 0.47
N ALA A 46 4.71 9.31 -0.77
CA ALA A 46 4.74 7.89 -1.14
C ALA A 46 3.62 7.11 -0.44
N GLY A 47 2.40 7.64 -0.52
CA GLY A 47 1.24 7.21 0.26
C GLY A 47 0.86 5.76 0.00
N ALA A 48 0.18 5.12 0.95
CA ALA A 48 -0.27 3.74 0.80
C ALA A 48 -1.28 3.57 -0.34
N LEU A 49 -1.31 2.37 -0.95
CA LEU A 49 -2.23 2.01 -2.04
C LEU A 49 -3.68 2.38 -1.73
N GLN A 50 -4.13 2.13 -0.49
CA GLN A 50 -5.50 2.38 -0.04
C GLN A 50 -5.90 3.86 -0.02
N GLN A 51 -4.93 4.77 -0.07
CA GLN A 51 -5.15 6.21 -0.15
C GLN A 51 -4.92 6.76 -1.57
N ALA A 52 -4.53 5.92 -2.53
CA ALA A 52 -4.40 6.31 -3.94
C ALA A 52 -5.77 6.58 -4.57
N TRP A 53 -5.83 7.58 -5.46
CA TRP A 53 -7.06 7.91 -6.19
C TRP A 53 -7.63 6.71 -6.94
N ASP A 54 -6.77 5.99 -7.64
CA ASP A 54 -7.16 4.85 -8.48
C ASP A 54 -7.77 3.72 -7.67
N TYR A 55 -7.24 3.46 -6.46
CA TYR A 55 -7.79 2.46 -5.56
C TYR A 55 -9.26 2.75 -5.20
N GLY A 56 -9.55 3.98 -4.79
CA GLY A 56 -10.93 4.36 -4.48
C GLY A 56 -11.84 4.43 -5.71
N SER A 57 -11.32 4.91 -6.83
CA SER A 57 -12.09 4.97 -8.08
C SER A 57 -12.44 3.57 -8.58
N THR A 58 -11.51 2.63 -8.50
CA THR A 58 -11.74 1.21 -8.80
C THR A 58 -12.84 0.62 -7.90
N LEU A 59 -12.76 0.88 -6.60
CA LEU A 59 -13.81 0.41 -5.68
C LEU A 59 -15.16 1.04 -5.97
N LYS A 60 -15.22 2.34 -6.33
CA LYS A 60 -16.48 3.00 -6.76
C LYS A 60 -17.10 2.31 -7.98
N LEU A 61 -16.28 1.99 -8.99
CA LEU A 61 -16.75 1.29 -10.19
C LEU A 61 -17.25 -0.13 -9.87
N LEU A 62 -16.71 -0.76 -8.85
CA LEU A 62 -17.17 -2.07 -8.34
C LEU A 62 -18.35 -1.95 -7.35
N GLY A 63 -18.98 -0.78 -7.26
CA GLY A 63 -20.18 -0.56 -6.43
C GLY A 63 -19.89 -0.33 -4.94
N VAL A 64 -18.65 -0.15 -4.54
CA VAL A 64 -18.29 0.15 -3.15
C VAL A 64 -18.28 1.66 -2.95
N PRO A 65 -19.11 2.24 -2.07
CA PRO A 65 -19.10 3.67 -1.83
C PRO A 65 -17.77 4.15 -1.22
N VAL A 66 -17.24 5.22 -1.79
CA VAL A 66 -15.98 5.84 -1.35
C VAL A 66 -16.21 7.34 -1.15
N LEU A 67 -15.77 7.86 -0.02
CA LEU A 67 -15.74 9.29 0.29
C LEU A 67 -14.29 9.77 0.27
N ARG A 68 -14.07 11.00 -0.19
CA ARG A 68 -12.78 11.68 -0.13
C ARG A 68 -12.93 12.99 0.59
N ALA A 69 -11.96 13.34 1.42
CA ALA A 69 -11.94 14.63 2.08
C ALA A 69 -10.54 15.25 2.05
N ARG A 70 -10.51 16.58 2.02
CA ARG A 70 -9.35 17.39 2.36
C ARG A 70 -9.70 18.27 3.55
N VAL A 71 -8.80 18.36 4.51
CA VAL A 71 -8.95 19.30 5.62
C VAL A 71 -8.01 20.46 5.39
N MET A 72 -8.57 21.65 5.45
CA MET A 72 -7.85 22.92 5.29
C MET A 72 -7.80 23.63 6.62
N ASP A 73 -6.63 24.18 6.93
CA ASP A 73 -6.41 25.10 8.03
C ASP A 73 -5.79 26.38 7.50
N GLN A 74 -6.42 27.53 7.71
CA GLN A 74 -5.96 28.84 7.21
C GLN A 74 -5.63 28.84 5.71
N GLY A 75 -6.43 28.15 4.90
CA GLY A 75 -6.22 28.05 3.45
C GLY A 75 -5.15 27.05 3.02
N GLN A 76 -4.43 26.42 3.95
CA GLN A 76 -3.44 25.39 3.65
C GLN A 76 -4.03 23.99 3.87
N GLN A 77 -3.73 23.07 2.95
CA GLN A 77 -4.12 21.66 3.12
C GLN A 77 -3.30 21.03 4.24
N VAL A 78 -4.01 20.42 5.20
CA VAL A 78 -3.43 19.70 6.33
C VAL A 78 -3.35 18.21 6.06
N ILE A 79 -4.46 17.64 5.54
CA ILE A 79 -4.55 16.24 5.17
C ILE A 79 -5.36 16.06 3.88
N GLN A 80 -5.16 14.90 3.26
CA GLN A 80 -6.15 14.25 2.42
C GLN A 80 -6.44 12.84 2.93
N VAL A 81 -7.68 12.40 2.78
CA VAL A 81 -8.12 11.12 3.28
C VAL A 81 -9.20 10.50 2.41
N GLN A 82 -9.07 9.20 2.14
CA GLN A 82 -10.04 8.39 1.44
C GLN A 82 -10.65 7.37 2.40
N PHE A 83 -11.98 7.28 2.38
CA PHE A 83 -12.74 6.33 3.18
C PHE A 83 -13.49 5.37 2.28
N ILE A 84 -13.47 4.10 2.63
CA ILE A 84 -14.39 3.08 2.11
C ILE A 84 -15.61 3.05 3.04
N VAL A 85 -16.82 3.12 2.48
CA VAL A 85 -18.04 3.08 3.29
C VAL A 85 -18.64 1.68 3.28
N ARG A 86 -18.90 1.15 4.46
CA ARG A 86 -19.66 -0.08 4.66
C ARG A 86 -20.99 0.25 5.32
N LYS A 87 -22.10 -0.12 4.67
CA LYS A 87 -23.46 0.12 5.17
C LYS A 87 -24.03 -1.17 5.78
N TRP A 88 -24.79 -1.03 6.84
CA TRP A 88 -25.62 -2.13 7.37
C TRP A 88 -27.10 -1.71 7.29
N GLY A 89 -27.74 -2.15 6.22
CA GLY A 89 -29.13 -1.83 5.93
C GLY A 89 -29.40 -0.33 5.86
N LYS A 90 -30.56 0.07 6.42
CA LYS A 90 -30.99 1.48 6.48
C LYS A 90 -30.50 2.22 7.72
N PHE A 91 -29.92 1.49 8.68
CA PHE A 91 -29.71 2.00 10.04
C PHE A 91 -28.39 2.75 10.20
N GLY A 92 -27.36 2.38 9.47
CA GLY A 92 -26.09 3.02 9.69
C GLY A 92 -24.99 2.65 8.68
N ALA A 93 -23.85 3.30 8.88
CA ALA A 93 -22.67 3.07 8.07
C ALA A 93 -21.38 3.34 8.87
N VAL A 94 -20.30 2.69 8.45
CA VAL A 94 -18.94 3.01 8.90
C VAL A 94 -18.11 3.51 7.73
N ALA A 95 -17.41 4.62 7.92
CA ALA A 95 -16.37 5.12 7.02
C ALA A 95 -15.02 4.60 7.51
N LEU A 96 -14.37 3.78 6.69
CA LEU A 96 -13.10 3.12 7.00
C LEU A 96 -11.97 3.85 6.28
N CYS A 97 -11.12 4.56 7.02
CA CYS A 97 -9.84 5.07 6.52
C CYS A 97 -8.78 3.99 6.77
N THR A 98 -8.35 3.33 5.71
CA THR A 98 -7.32 2.28 5.78
C THR A 98 -5.98 2.85 5.34
N ARG A 99 -4.96 2.72 6.19
CA ARG A 99 -3.58 3.17 5.94
C ARG A 99 -3.51 4.66 5.56
N GLY A 100 -4.15 5.47 6.38
CA GLY A 100 -4.25 6.92 6.23
C GLY A 100 -4.75 7.60 7.51
N PRO A 101 -4.94 8.92 7.50
CA PRO A 101 -4.86 9.86 6.38
C PRO A 101 -3.43 10.12 5.89
N ILE A 102 -3.31 10.83 4.76
CA ILE A 102 -2.03 11.39 4.31
C ILE A 102 -1.92 12.80 4.88
N TRP A 103 -0.91 13.02 5.70
CA TRP A 103 -0.59 14.32 6.30
C TRP A 103 0.29 15.14 5.37
N SER A 104 -0.06 16.40 5.14
CA SER A 104 0.75 17.34 4.33
C SER A 104 1.92 17.94 5.13
N LYS A 105 1.80 17.92 6.45
CA LYS A 105 2.83 18.36 7.40
C LYS A 105 2.64 17.68 8.76
N PRO A 106 3.68 17.51 9.58
CA PRO A 106 3.53 17.00 10.92
C PRO A 106 2.79 18.01 11.81
N LEU A 107 1.86 17.51 12.61
CA LEU A 107 1.08 18.31 13.56
C LEU A 107 1.34 17.85 14.99
N THR A 108 0.98 18.70 15.98
CA THR A 108 0.91 18.27 17.37
C THR A 108 -0.23 17.28 17.57
N PRO A 109 -0.17 16.41 18.59
CA PRO A 109 -1.24 15.47 18.89
C PRO A 109 -2.61 16.13 19.07
N GLU A 110 -2.66 17.32 19.65
CA GLU A 110 -3.88 18.10 19.83
C GLU A 110 -4.45 18.56 18.50
N ALA A 111 -3.58 19.04 17.59
CA ALA A 111 -3.98 19.48 16.27
C ALA A 111 -4.48 18.31 15.41
N GLU A 112 -3.83 17.15 15.47
CA GLU A 112 -4.32 15.92 14.83
C GLU A 112 -5.69 15.51 15.36
N SER A 113 -5.91 15.60 16.70
CA SER A 113 -7.18 15.30 17.33
C SER A 113 -8.31 16.20 16.79
N GLU A 114 -8.03 17.48 16.61
CA GLU A 114 -9.02 18.42 16.02
C GLU A 114 -9.35 18.07 14.56
N VAL A 115 -8.38 17.61 13.78
CA VAL A 115 -8.63 17.10 12.42
C VAL A 115 -9.60 15.92 12.43
N TYR A 116 -9.35 14.92 13.29
CA TYR A 116 -10.25 13.75 13.38
C TYR A 116 -11.64 14.13 13.90
N LYS A 117 -11.74 15.06 14.85
CA LYS A 117 -13.03 15.61 15.32
C LYS A 117 -13.80 16.32 14.20
N ALA A 118 -13.11 17.15 13.39
CA ALA A 118 -13.70 17.85 12.27
C ALA A 118 -14.22 16.87 11.21
N LEU A 119 -13.44 15.85 10.85
CA LEU A 119 -13.85 14.79 9.94
C LEU A 119 -15.11 14.04 10.45
N LYS A 120 -15.08 13.61 11.74
CA LYS A 120 -16.21 12.89 12.36
C LYS A 120 -17.47 13.74 12.42
N LYS A 121 -17.35 15.02 12.76
CA LYS A 121 -18.47 15.96 12.84
C LYS A 121 -19.15 16.20 11.49
N THR A 122 -18.35 16.33 10.43
CA THR A 122 -18.82 16.68 9.08
C THR A 122 -19.07 15.48 8.18
N LEU A 123 -18.86 14.24 8.65
CA LEU A 123 -18.96 13.02 7.86
C LEU A 123 -20.31 12.94 7.14
N PRO A 124 -20.35 12.88 5.78
CA PRO A 124 -21.58 13.00 4.99
C PRO A 124 -22.34 11.66 4.90
N LEU A 125 -22.60 11.04 6.03
CA LEU A 125 -23.38 9.81 6.16
C LEU A 125 -24.66 10.07 6.96
N LYS A 126 -25.72 9.36 6.62
CA LYS A 126 -27.03 9.45 7.31
C LYS A 126 -27.15 8.32 8.34
N GLY A 127 -28.00 8.53 9.36
CA GLY A 127 -28.27 7.56 10.41
C GLY A 127 -27.11 7.41 11.40
N ILE A 128 -27.00 6.23 12.01
CA ILE A 128 -25.88 5.89 12.91
C ILE A 128 -24.60 5.80 12.08
N ARG A 129 -23.63 6.62 12.41
CA ARG A 129 -22.38 6.72 11.64
C ARG A 129 -21.16 6.58 12.52
N PHE A 130 -20.23 5.75 12.06
CA PHE A 130 -18.93 5.58 12.68
C PHE A 130 -17.82 5.95 11.71
N MET A 131 -16.72 6.39 12.25
CA MET A 131 -15.48 6.61 11.54
C MET A 131 -14.41 5.72 12.16
N ALA A 132 -13.85 4.82 11.38
CA ALA A 132 -12.74 3.97 11.80
C ALA A 132 -11.47 4.34 11.02
N VAL A 133 -10.36 4.43 11.72
CA VAL A 133 -9.07 4.86 11.15
C VAL A 133 -7.99 3.83 11.48
N THR A 134 -7.31 3.35 10.46
CA THR A 134 -6.06 2.59 10.58
C THR A 134 -4.92 3.47 10.09
N PRO A 135 -4.22 4.19 10.98
CA PRO A 135 -3.15 5.11 10.57
C PRO A 135 -1.95 4.34 10.01
N GLU A 136 -1.23 4.96 9.07
CA GLU A 136 0.00 4.42 8.49
C GLU A 136 1.22 4.77 9.36
N VAL A 137 1.13 4.45 10.64
CA VAL A 137 2.20 4.68 11.62
C VAL A 137 2.52 3.40 12.39
N PRO A 138 3.75 3.26 12.90
CA PRO A 138 4.12 2.13 13.75
C PRO A 138 3.26 2.04 15.01
N GLU A 139 3.12 0.83 15.53
CA GLU A 139 2.53 0.61 16.86
C GLU A 139 3.33 1.39 17.90
N GLY A 140 2.61 2.08 18.80
CA GLY A 140 3.22 2.95 19.83
C GLY A 140 3.52 4.38 19.37
N GLN A 141 3.36 4.71 18.08
CA GLN A 141 3.55 6.06 17.55
C GLN A 141 2.24 6.75 17.15
N VAL A 142 1.15 6.39 17.82
CA VAL A 142 -0.16 6.98 17.54
C VAL A 142 -0.30 8.28 18.30
N HIS A 143 -0.59 9.35 17.55
CA HIS A 143 -0.89 10.66 18.10
C HIS A 143 -2.27 11.11 17.61
N GLY A 144 -2.89 12.01 18.33
CA GLY A 144 -4.13 12.69 17.92
C GLY A 144 -5.39 11.82 17.82
N LEU A 145 -5.33 10.51 17.98
CA LEU A 145 -6.51 9.64 17.93
C LEU A 145 -7.32 9.59 19.22
N HIS A 146 -6.82 10.18 20.31
CA HIS A 146 -7.62 10.30 21.54
C HIS A 146 -8.81 11.28 21.32
N PRO A 147 -10.06 10.95 21.69
CA PRO A 147 -10.47 9.83 22.55
C PRO A 147 -10.92 8.54 21.82
N MET A 148 -10.54 8.33 20.57
CA MET A 148 -10.89 7.10 19.85
C MET A 148 -10.27 5.87 20.55
N ARG A 149 -10.98 4.74 20.47
CA ARG A 149 -10.53 3.48 21.09
C ARG A 149 -9.98 2.54 20.03
N ARG A 150 -8.87 1.90 20.31
CA ARG A 150 -8.33 0.83 19.48
C ARG A 150 -9.24 -0.40 19.57
N ILE A 151 -9.74 -0.86 18.43
CA ILE A 151 -10.65 -2.00 18.32
C ILE A 151 -10.01 -3.21 17.62
N MET A 152 -8.92 -3.01 16.90
CA MET A 152 -8.17 -4.07 16.22
C MET A 152 -6.67 -3.83 16.32
N SER A 153 -5.89 -4.89 16.46
CA SER A 153 -4.43 -4.84 16.35
C SER A 153 -4.02 -4.49 14.91
N GLY A 154 -2.83 -3.94 14.77
CA GLY A 154 -2.26 -3.60 13.47
C GLY A 154 -1.78 -4.83 12.72
N MET A 155 -1.84 -4.75 11.40
CA MET A 155 -1.15 -5.69 10.52
C MET A 155 0.32 -5.31 10.39
N SER A 156 1.18 -6.32 10.18
CA SER A 156 2.57 -6.08 9.82
C SER A 156 2.74 -6.13 8.31
N THR A 157 3.60 -5.26 7.78
CA THR A 157 4.03 -5.25 6.38
C THR A 157 5.54 -5.11 6.29
N VAL A 158 6.12 -5.36 5.11
CA VAL A 158 7.55 -5.12 4.83
C VAL A 158 7.65 -4.05 3.77
N LYS A 159 8.37 -2.97 4.07
CA LYS A 159 8.64 -1.88 3.12
C LYS A 159 10.12 -1.85 2.77
N LEU A 160 10.41 -1.77 1.48
CA LEU A 160 11.76 -1.55 0.96
C LEU A 160 11.86 -0.11 0.44
N ASP A 161 12.89 0.58 0.87
CA ASP A 161 13.37 1.78 0.19
C ASP A 161 14.19 1.35 -1.03
N ILE A 162 13.60 1.47 -2.20
CA ILE A 162 14.24 1.11 -3.47
C ILE A 162 14.82 2.33 -4.21
N SER A 163 14.93 3.49 -3.55
CA SER A 163 15.57 4.68 -4.11
C SER A 163 17.11 4.58 -4.10
N ARG A 164 17.65 3.66 -3.31
CA ARG A 164 19.08 3.46 -3.15
C ARG A 164 19.74 2.79 -4.37
N PRO A 165 21.07 2.93 -4.54
CA PRO A 165 21.79 2.23 -5.60
C PRO A 165 21.53 0.72 -5.60
N VAL A 166 21.42 0.13 -6.79
CA VAL A 166 21.13 -1.31 -6.99
C VAL A 166 22.12 -2.21 -6.23
N THR A 167 23.36 -1.80 -6.16
CA THR A 167 24.42 -2.52 -5.40
C THR A 167 24.13 -2.57 -3.90
N GLU A 168 23.65 -1.47 -3.32
CA GLU A 168 23.26 -1.41 -1.91
C GLU A 168 22.02 -2.24 -1.64
N LEU A 169 21.02 -2.16 -2.54
CA LEU A 169 19.79 -2.96 -2.46
C LEU A 169 20.11 -4.46 -2.46
N ARG A 170 21.05 -4.90 -3.31
CA ARG A 170 21.49 -6.30 -3.34
C ARG A 170 22.23 -6.69 -2.05
N ALA A 171 23.04 -5.81 -1.52
CA ALA A 171 23.82 -6.05 -0.30
C ALA A 171 22.96 -6.17 0.96
N GLN A 172 21.81 -5.47 1.01
CA GLN A 172 20.91 -5.51 2.18
C GLN A 172 20.13 -6.82 2.33
N PHE A 173 19.98 -7.64 1.27
CA PHE A 173 19.32 -8.94 1.39
C PHE A 173 20.07 -9.83 2.37
N GLU A 174 19.35 -10.62 3.19
CA GLU A 174 19.97 -11.64 4.03
C GLU A 174 20.77 -12.65 3.21
N GLY A 175 21.81 -13.23 3.81
CA GLY A 175 22.73 -14.15 3.14
C GLY A 175 22.03 -15.30 2.40
N ARG A 176 21.06 -15.97 3.03
CA ARG A 176 20.28 -17.04 2.40
C ARG A 176 19.44 -16.55 1.22
N TRP A 177 18.87 -15.33 1.33
CA TRP A 177 18.09 -14.74 0.25
C TRP A 177 18.98 -14.42 -0.96
N ARG A 178 20.20 -13.84 -0.71
CA ARG A 178 21.20 -13.60 -1.76
C ARG A 178 21.66 -14.89 -2.43
N SER A 179 21.93 -15.95 -1.65
CA SER A 179 22.32 -17.25 -2.21
C SER A 179 21.23 -17.83 -3.11
N SER A 180 19.95 -17.73 -2.70
CA SER A 180 18.80 -18.14 -3.53
C SER A 180 18.71 -17.32 -4.83
N LEU A 181 18.97 -15.99 -4.77
CA LEU A 181 19.01 -15.15 -5.96
C LEU A 181 20.15 -15.56 -6.90
N VAL A 182 21.35 -15.75 -6.39
CA VAL A 182 22.51 -16.21 -7.19
C VAL A 182 22.24 -17.56 -7.85
N SER A 183 21.61 -18.49 -7.12
CA SER A 183 21.22 -19.79 -7.68
C SER A 183 20.20 -19.63 -8.81
N ALA A 184 19.21 -18.75 -8.65
CA ALA A 184 18.22 -18.48 -9.69
C ALA A 184 18.83 -17.78 -10.92
N GLU A 185 19.77 -16.85 -10.73
CA GLU A 185 20.51 -16.17 -11.80
C GLU A 185 21.43 -17.13 -12.60
N ALA A 186 21.92 -18.19 -11.95
CA ALA A 186 22.75 -19.21 -12.59
C ALA A 186 21.93 -20.31 -13.31
N SER A 187 20.62 -20.31 -13.17
CA SER A 187 19.73 -21.28 -13.82
C SER A 187 19.27 -20.79 -15.20
N ASP A 188 18.59 -21.68 -15.94
CA ASP A 188 18.02 -21.36 -17.26
C ASP A 188 16.67 -20.58 -17.17
N LEU A 189 16.37 -19.99 -16.01
CA LEU A 189 15.18 -19.16 -15.82
C LEU A 189 15.30 -17.87 -16.63
N THR A 190 14.22 -17.53 -17.31
CA THR A 190 14.07 -16.24 -18.00
C THR A 190 12.98 -15.42 -17.36
N VAL A 191 13.17 -14.09 -17.23
CA VAL A 191 12.16 -13.18 -16.70
C VAL A 191 11.56 -12.36 -17.84
N HIS A 192 10.23 -12.36 -17.91
CA HIS A 192 9.48 -11.64 -18.93
C HIS A 192 8.48 -10.68 -18.31
N ARG A 193 8.34 -9.51 -18.92
CA ARG A 193 7.27 -8.59 -18.60
C ARG A 193 5.97 -9.08 -19.22
N VAL A 194 4.91 -9.17 -18.43
CA VAL A 194 3.56 -9.48 -18.86
C VAL A 194 2.88 -8.19 -19.29
N GLY A 195 2.15 -8.22 -20.39
CA GLY A 195 1.41 -7.05 -20.87
C GLY A 195 0.22 -6.70 -19.99
N THR A 196 -0.42 -5.58 -20.30
CA THR A 196 -1.51 -4.99 -19.49
C THR A 196 -2.91 -5.34 -19.99
N ASN A 197 -3.03 -6.13 -21.05
CA ASN A 197 -4.31 -6.66 -21.52
C ASN A 197 -4.74 -7.82 -20.61
N GLU A 198 -6.01 -7.88 -20.25
CA GLU A 198 -6.58 -8.88 -19.36
C GLU A 198 -6.15 -10.31 -19.72
N GLY A 199 -6.26 -10.72 -20.98
CA GLY A 199 -5.88 -12.06 -21.43
C GLY A 199 -4.41 -12.44 -21.19
N GLN A 200 -3.52 -11.45 -20.98
CA GLN A 200 -2.10 -11.70 -20.76
C GLN A 200 -1.76 -12.08 -19.32
N TYR A 201 -2.52 -11.56 -18.32
CA TYR A 201 -2.28 -11.83 -16.89
C TYR A 201 -3.43 -12.61 -16.22
N ARG A 202 -4.55 -12.88 -16.90
CA ARG A 202 -5.73 -13.58 -16.34
C ARG A 202 -5.34 -14.89 -15.65
N TRP A 203 -4.50 -15.68 -16.27
CA TRP A 203 -4.02 -16.94 -15.71
C TRP A 203 -3.40 -16.79 -14.29
N LEU A 204 -2.69 -15.67 -14.04
CA LEU A 204 -2.12 -15.38 -12.72
C LEU A 204 -3.22 -15.09 -11.71
N LEU A 205 -4.26 -14.35 -12.10
CA LEU A 205 -5.40 -14.06 -11.24
C LEU A 205 -6.24 -15.32 -10.96
N ASP A 206 -6.33 -16.24 -11.93
CA ASP A 206 -7.02 -17.53 -11.74
C ASP A 206 -6.26 -18.39 -10.72
N HIS A 207 -4.93 -18.45 -10.79
CA HIS A 207 -4.11 -19.11 -9.77
C HIS A 207 -4.25 -18.43 -8.40
N GLU A 208 -4.30 -17.13 -8.34
CA GLU A 208 -4.52 -16.39 -7.09
C GLU A 208 -5.89 -16.71 -6.49
N ALA A 209 -6.95 -16.72 -7.32
CA ALA A 209 -8.30 -17.09 -6.88
C ALA A 209 -8.32 -18.51 -6.28
N GLN A 210 -7.68 -19.47 -6.95
CA GLN A 210 -7.60 -20.84 -6.47
C GLN A 210 -6.81 -20.94 -5.15
N GLN A 211 -5.64 -20.27 -5.06
CA GLN A 211 -4.86 -20.25 -3.82
C GLN A 211 -5.65 -19.67 -2.62
N ARG A 212 -6.50 -18.67 -2.87
CA ARG A 212 -7.35 -18.09 -1.82
C ARG A 212 -8.36 -19.09 -1.30
N ILE A 213 -8.97 -19.85 -2.18
CA ILE A 213 -9.90 -20.92 -1.80
C ILE A 213 -9.17 -21.98 -0.98
N ASP A 214 -8.05 -22.49 -1.50
CA ASP A 214 -7.30 -23.61 -0.89
C ASP A 214 -6.73 -23.26 0.49
N LYS A 215 -6.33 -22.00 0.68
CA LYS A 215 -5.66 -21.52 1.91
C LYS A 215 -6.55 -20.64 2.79
N HIS A 216 -7.83 -20.47 2.45
CA HIS A 216 -8.76 -19.58 3.15
C HIS A 216 -8.19 -18.17 3.35
N LEU A 217 -7.65 -17.59 2.27
CA LEU A 217 -7.07 -16.26 2.29
C LEU A 217 -8.06 -15.22 1.78
N GLU A 218 -8.06 -14.07 2.42
CA GLU A 218 -8.80 -12.89 1.96
C GLU A 218 -7.89 -12.00 1.10
N GLY A 219 -8.50 -11.22 0.20
CA GLY A 219 -7.78 -10.28 -0.66
C GLY A 219 -8.74 -9.38 -1.43
N LEU A 220 -8.18 -8.52 -2.28
CA LEU A 220 -8.98 -7.67 -3.16
C LEU A 220 -9.78 -8.56 -4.13
N PRO A 221 -11.04 -8.22 -4.45
CA PRO A 221 -11.82 -8.96 -5.44
C PRO A 221 -11.04 -9.11 -6.76
N ILE A 222 -11.13 -10.27 -7.40
CA ILE A 222 -10.41 -10.49 -8.67
C ILE A 222 -10.73 -9.43 -9.73
N PRO A 223 -12.01 -8.99 -9.92
CA PRO A 223 -12.33 -7.93 -10.86
C PRO A 223 -11.69 -6.57 -10.53
N PHE A 224 -11.20 -6.39 -9.29
CA PHE A 224 -10.49 -5.17 -8.91
C PHE A 224 -9.26 -4.91 -9.80
N PHE A 225 -8.54 -5.96 -10.14
CA PHE A 225 -7.27 -5.83 -10.89
C PHE A 225 -7.52 -5.30 -12.30
N ASP A 226 -8.53 -5.82 -12.99
CA ASP A 226 -8.86 -5.39 -14.36
C ASP A 226 -9.30 -3.92 -14.39
N VAL A 227 -10.17 -3.53 -13.47
CA VAL A 227 -10.63 -2.14 -13.34
C VAL A 227 -9.48 -1.21 -12.93
N TYR A 228 -8.61 -1.63 -12.01
CA TYR A 228 -7.47 -0.84 -11.56
C TYR A 228 -6.47 -0.61 -12.69
N VAL A 229 -6.15 -1.63 -13.46
CA VAL A 229 -5.22 -1.54 -14.60
C VAL A 229 -5.72 -0.50 -15.61
N GLN A 230 -7.03 -0.44 -15.85
CA GLN A 230 -7.65 0.47 -16.82
C GLN A 230 -8.00 1.85 -16.23
N SER A 231 -7.72 2.11 -14.95
CA SER A 231 -8.11 3.37 -14.28
C SER A 231 -7.35 4.61 -14.79
N ARG A 232 -6.28 4.42 -15.54
CA ARG A 232 -5.47 5.47 -16.17
C ARG A 232 -5.37 5.27 -17.68
N LYS A 233 -5.11 6.39 -18.42
CA LYS A 233 -4.89 6.35 -19.86
C LYS A 233 -3.68 5.47 -20.28
N GLN A 234 -2.74 5.27 -19.40
CA GLN A 234 -1.53 4.45 -19.63
C GLN A 234 -1.48 3.32 -18.60
N PRO A 235 -2.13 2.16 -18.87
CA PRO A 235 -2.18 1.04 -17.92
C PRO A 235 -0.83 0.58 -17.39
N ALA A 236 0.22 0.64 -18.21
CA ALA A 236 1.58 0.29 -17.83
C ALA A 236 2.18 1.18 -16.72
N LYS A 237 1.53 2.30 -16.38
CA LYS A 237 1.89 3.14 -15.22
C LYS A 237 1.21 2.70 -13.91
N ASN A 238 0.18 1.86 -14.00
CA ASN A 238 -0.56 1.39 -12.84
C ASN A 238 -0.12 0.02 -12.36
N ILE A 239 0.50 -0.77 -13.25
CA ILE A 239 0.82 -2.15 -12.98
C ILE A 239 2.18 -2.54 -13.54
N LEU A 240 2.88 -3.38 -12.80
CA LEU A 240 4.00 -4.17 -13.27
C LEU A 240 3.71 -5.64 -12.97
N THR A 241 3.66 -6.46 -13.99
CA THR A 241 3.57 -7.92 -13.84
C THR A 241 4.78 -8.55 -14.52
N LEU A 242 5.52 -9.34 -13.74
CA LEU A 242 6.65 -10.12 -14.23
C LEU A 242 6.36 -11.61 -14.03
N ARG A 243 6.83 -12.43 -14.97
CA ARG A 243 6.80 -13.89 -14.87
C ARG A 243 8.19 -14.46 -15.10
N SER A 244 8.44 -15.63 -14.55
CA SER A 244 9.64 -16.40 -14.80
C SER A 244 9.26 -17.73 -15.47
N ASP A 245 9.93 -18.02 -16.56
CA ASP A 245 9.72 -19.21 -17.38
C ASP A 245 10.98 -20.07 -17.42
N LEU A 246 10.81 -21.37 -17.54
CA LEU A 246 11.87 -22.32 -17.91
C LEU A 246 11.49 -22.96 -19.25
N GLY A 247 12.19 -22.56 -20.31
CA GLY A 247 11.80 -22.91 -21.67
C GLY A 247 10.39 -22.39 -22.01
N ARG A 248 9.41 -23.29 -22.15
CA ARG A 248 8.01 -22.94 -22.45
C ARG A 248 7.11 -22.93 -21.20
N ASP A 249 7.62 -23.37 -20.06
CA ASP A 249 6.82 -23.56 -18.84
C ASP A 249 6.87 -22.31 -17.99
N ARG A 250 5.70 -21.78 -17.64
CA ARG A 250 5.56 -20.68 -16.68
C ARG A 250 5.73 -21.24 -15.26
N LEU A 251 6.76 -20.78 -14.55
CA LEU A 251 7.06 -21.31 -13.23
C LEU A 251 6.64 -20.38 -12.09
N ALA A 252 6.64 -19.09 -12.31
CA ALA A 252 6.26 -18.11 -11.30
C ALA A 252 5.82 -16.79 -11.91
N ALA A 253 5.07 -15.99 -11.15
CA ALA A 253 4.79 -14.60 -11.49
C ALA A 253 4.50 -13.75 -10.25
N MET A 254 4.76 -12.45 -10.38
CA MET A 254 4.43 -11.43 -9.39
C MET A 254 3.79 -10.23 -10.06
N MET A 255 2.74 -9.68 -9.43
CA MET A 255 2.03 -8.48 -9.86
C MET A 255 2.15 -7.39 -8.79
N PHE A 256 2.55 -6.22 -9.23
CA PHE A 256 2.72 -5.03 -8.42
C PHE A 256 1.76 -3.95 -8.90
N LEU A 257 1.03 -3.34 -7.97
CA LEU A 257 0.21 -2.16 -8.25
C LEU A 257 1.03 -0.91 -7.97
N ILE A 258 1.14 -0.04 -8.95
CA ILE A 258 1.92 1.21 -8.88
C ILE A 258 0.96 2.35 -8.52
N HIS A 259 1.37 3.19 -7.56
CA HIS A 259 0.56 4.30 -7.07
C HIS A 259 1.45 5.46 -6.64
N GLY A 260 1.60 6.46 -7.49
CA GLY A 260 2.54 7.56 -7.30
C GLY A 260 4.00 7.08 -7.36
N GLU A 261 4.80 7.43 -6.36
CA GLU A 261 6.19 6.98 -6.21
C GLU A 261 6.32 5.71 -5.34
N ALA A 262 5.22 5.00 -5.14
CA ALA A 262 5.21 3.73 -4.42
C ALA A 262 4.62 2.60 -5.28
N ALA A 263 4.96 1.37 -4.94
CA ALA A 263 4.34 0.18 -5.50
C ALA A 263 4.03 -0.83 -4.39
N THR A 264 2.98 -1.62 -4.58
CA THR A 264 2.59 -2.67 -3.63
C THR A 264 2.57 -4.02 -4.34
N TYR A 265 3.31 -5.00 -3.82
CA TYR A 265 3.22 -6.40 -4.23
C TYR A 265 1.86 -6.98 -3.82
N GLN A 266 1.05 -7.36 -4.78
CA GLN A 266 -0.35 -7.69 -4.54
C GLN A 266 -0.69 -9.13 -4.84
N VAL A 267 -0.16 -9.70 -5.91
CA VAL A 267 -0.45 -11.08 -6.35
C VAL A 267 0.85 -11.80 -6.64
N GLY A 268 0.94 -13.05 -6.23
CA GLY A 268 2.08 -13.91 -6.55
C GLY A 268 1.72 -15.38 -6.59
N TRP A 269 2.25 -16.04 -7.60
CA TRP A 269 2.11 -17.48 -7.81
C TRP A 269 3.45 -18.11 -8.19
N THR A 270 3.69 -19.32 -7.72
CA THR A 270 4.84 -20.13 -8.10
C THR A 270 4.48 -21.62 -8.05
N SER A 271 4.94 -22.36 -9.05
CA SER A 271 4.90 -23.83 -9.09
C SER A 271 5.88 -24.43 -8.08
N ASP A 272 5.86 -25.74 -7.87
CA ASP A 272 6.84 -26.43 -7.04
C ASP A 272 8.24 -26.29 -7.64
N GLN A 273 8.40 -26.55 -8.92
CA GLN A 273 9.66 -26.37 -9.65
C GLN A 273 10.16 -24.91 -9.58
N GLY A 274 9.26 -23.92 -9.67
CA GLY A 274 9.61 -22.52 -9.51
C GLY A 274 10.09 -22.18 -8.09
N ARG A 275 9.61 -22.89 -7.07
CA ARG A 275 10.13 -22.79 -5.70
C ARG A 275 11.54 -23.35 -5.57
N ASP A 276 11.78 -24.52 -6.13
CA ASP A 276 13.08 -25.19 -6.11
C ASP A 276 14.14 -24.38 -6.83
N LEU A 277 13.78 -23.75 -7.94
CA LEU A 277 14.66 -22.88 -8.73
C LEU A 277 14.70 -21.43 -8.22
N HIS A 278 14.04 -21.12 -7.12
CA HIS A 278 14.02 -19.79 -6.52
C HIS A 278 13.46 -18.68 -7.45
N ALA A 279 12.54 -19.00 -8.35
CA ALA A 279 12.02 -18.10 -9.39
C ALA A 279 11.48 -16.76 -8.82
N HIS A 280 10.82 -16.77 -7.63
CA HIS A 280 10.34 -15.55 -6.99
C HIS A 280 11.47 -14.60 -6.54
N HIS A 281 12.66 -15.11 -6.19
CA HIS A 281 13.80 -14.27 -5.85
C HIS A 281 14.28 -13.50 -7.10
N LEU A 282 14.36 -14.19 -8.22
CA LEU A 282 14.73 -13.61 -9.50
C LEU A 282 13.70 -12.55 -9.96
N ILE A 283 12.39 -12.88 -9.92
CA ILE A 283 11.33 -11.94 -10.30
C ILE A 283 11.35 -10.70 -9.42
N LEU A 284 11.45 -10.85 -8.09
CA LEU A 284 11.46 -9.69 -7.19
C LEU A 284 12.68 -8.80 -7.43
N TRP A 285 13.83 -9.38 -7.69
CA TRP A 285 15.03 -8.63 -8.03
C TRP A 285 14.86 -7.81 -9.32
N HIS A 286 14.35 -8.42 -10.39
CA HIS A 286 14.02 -7.71 -11.63
C HIS A 286 12.93 -6.65 -11.42
N ALA A 287 11.91 -6.93 -10.59
CA ALA A 287 10.88 -5.96 -10.27
C ALA A 287 11.43 -4.72 -9.56
N ILE A 288 12.34 -4.90 -8.60
CA ILE A 288 13.00 -3.78 -7.89
C ILE A 288 13.72 -2.88 -8.89
N GLN A 289 14.51 -3.45 -9.79
CA GLN A 289 15.24 -2.70 -10.80
C GLN A 289 14.31 -1.96 -11.76
N GLU A 290 13.25 -2.63 -12.25
CA GLU A 290 12.30 -2.01 -13.17
C GLU A 290 11.46 -0.94 -12.49
N LEU A 291 11.02 -1.14 -11.25
CA LEU A 291 10.28 -0.13 -10.48
C LEU A 291 11.16 1.09 -10.20
N GLN A 292 12.41 0.87 -9.82
CA GLN A 292 13.38 1.95 -9.60
C GLN A 292 13.59 2.79 -10.88
N SER A 293 13.74 2.14 -12.04
CA SER A 293 13.90 2.84 -13.33
C SER A 293 12.67 3.69 -13.70
N LYS A 294 11.51 3.42 -13.10
CA LYS A 294 10.25 4.20 -13.25
C LYS A 294 10.11 5.31 -12.20
N GLY A 295 11.12 5.54 -11.35
CA GLY A 295 11.09 6.55 -10.31
C GLY A 295 10.32 6.12 -9.04
N ILE A 296 10.02 4.83 -8.87
CA ILE A 296 9.41 4.31 -7.64
C ILE A 296 10.46 4.28 -6.54
N ARG A 297 10.13 4.86 -5.40
CA ARG A 297 11.02 4.96 -4.24
C ARG A 297 10.72 3.92 -3.16
N VAL A 298 9.45 3.54 -3.02
CA VAL A 298 9.01 2.63 -1.96
C VAL A 298 8.31 1.42 -2.57
N LEU A 299 8.78 0.23 -2.20
CA LEU A 299 8.10 -1.03 -2.52
C LEU A 299 7.55 -1.66 -1.23
N ASP A 300 6.23 -1.70 -1.14
CA ASP A 300 5.52 -2.39 -0.06
C ASP A 300 5.28 -3.86 -0.48
N LEU A 301 5.88 -4.79 0.21
CA LEU A 301 5.69 -6.22 -0.05
C LEU A 301 4.38 -6.76 0.52
N GLY A 302 3.57 -5.90 1.15
CA GLY A 302 2.28 -6.26 1.71
C GLY A 302 2.37 -7.10 2.99
N GLY A 303 1.22 -7.55 3.45
CA GLY A 303 1.06 -8.20 4.75
C GLY A 303 2.01 -9.36 5.02
N VAL A 304 2.41 -9.46 6.29
CA VAL A 304 3.22 -10.57 6.82
C VAL A 304 2.34 -11.39 7.76
N ASN A 305 2.11 -12.66 7.40
CA ASN A 305 1.41 -13.61 8.24
C ASN A 305 2.32 -14.80 8.51
N THR A 306 2.87 -14.86 9.73
CA THR A 306 3.81 -15.90 10.14
C THR A 306 3.14 -17.24 10.49
N VAL A 307 1.82 -17.25 10.66
CA VAL A 307 1.05 -18.46 10.99
C VAL A 307 0.54 -19.14 9.72
N ARG A 308 -0.23 -18.43 8.90
CA ARG A 308 -0.88 -19.02 7.71
C ARG A 308 0.03 -19.05 6.48
N SER A 309 1.07 -18.22 6.42
CA SER A 309 1.94 -18.05 5.25
C SER A 309 3.40 -17.85 5.65
N ALA A 310 3.92 -18.67 6.56
CA ALA A 310 5.25 -18.53 7.14
C ALA A 310 6.38 -18.48 6.08
N GLY A 311 6.28 -19.25 5.00
CA GLY A 311 7.24 -19.21 3.89
C GLY A 311 7.26 -17.87 3.17
N VAL A 312 6.09 -17.30 2.88
CA VAL A 312 5.96 -15.99 2.23
C VAL A 312 6.43 -14.88 3.19
N ALA A 313 6.07 -14.97 4.47
CA ALA A 313 6.54 -14.04 5.48
C ALA A 313 8.08 -14.01 5.56
N ARG A 314 8.70 -15.18 5.63
CA ARG A 314 10.15 -15.34 5.64
C ARG A 314 10.82 -14.79 4.37
N PHE A 315 10.24 -15.06 3.19
CA PHE A 315 10.71 -14.52 1.92
C PHE A 315 10.74 -12.99 1.95
N LYS A 316 9.64 -12.35 2.40
CA LYS A 316 9.52 -10.89 2.49
C LYS A 316 10.49 -10.28 3.52
N MET A 317 10.54 -10.81 4.73
CA MET A 317 11.38 -10.27 5.80
C MET A 317 12.88 -10.34 5.46
N ARG A 318 13.32 -11.36 4.75
CA ARG A 318 14.72 -11.55 4.36
C ARG A 318 15.21 -10.64 3.24
N THR A 319 14.35 -9.82 2.67
CA THR A 319 14.76 -8.77 1.71
C THR A 319 15.54 -7.62 2.37
N GLY A 320 15.67 -7.62 3.69
CA GLY A 320 16.29 -6.51 4.43
C GLY A 320 15.42 -5.25 4.49
N GLY A 321 14.17 -5.35 4.04
CA GLY A 321 13.19 -4.28 4.19
C GLY A 321 12.77 -4.10 5.65
N GLN A 322 12.23 -2.92 5.94
CA GLN A 322 11.72 -2.62 7.26
C GLN A 322 10.40 -3.36 7.51
N VAL A 323 10.35 -4.15 8.57
CA VAL A 323 9.10 -4.72 9.08
C VAL A 323 8.40 -3.64 9.89
N LEU A 324 7.21 -3.26 9.46
CA LEU A 324 6.37 -2.25 10.11
C LEU A 324 5.08 -2.90 10.59
N THR A 325 4.88 -2.95 11.91
CA THR A 325 3.58 -3.28 12.50
C THR A 325 2.81 -1.99 12.71
N LEU A 326 1.66 -1.87 12.05
CA LEU A 326 0.81 -0.68 12.13
C LEU A 326 0.15 -0.57 13.51
N ALA A 327 -0.23 0.64 13.86
CA ALA A 327 -0.83 0.95 15.16
C ALA A 327 -2.18 0.26 15.44
N GLY A 328 -2.86 -0.23 14.41
CA GLY A 328 -4.17 -0.85 14.52
C GLY A 328 -5.31 0.05 14.09
N THR A 329 -6.55 -0.39 14.32
CA THR A 329 -7.75 0.35 13.91
C THR A 329 -8.42 0.99 15.12
N TYR A 330 -8.76 2.26 15.00
CA TYR A 330 -9.38 3.11 16.03
C TYR A 330 -10.77 3.56 15.59
N ILE A 331 -11.72 3.69 16.55
CA ILE A 331 -13.11 4.12 16.30
C ILE A 331 -13.58 5.16 17.31
#